data_abc96d72025acb8b80e88b434066476e
#
_entry.id   abc96d72025acb8b80e88b434066476e
#
_cell.length_a   1.000
_cell.length_b   1.000
_cell.length_c   1.000
_cell.angle_alpha   90.00
_cell.angle_beta   90.00
_cell.angle_gamma   90.00
#
_symmetry.space_group_name_H-M   'P 1'
#
loop_
_entity.id
_entity.type
_entity.pdbx_description
1 polymer ?
#
loop_
_entity_poly.entity_id
_entity_poly.type
_entity_poly.pdbx_seq_one_letter_code
_entity_poly.pdbx_strand_id
1 'polypeptide(L)'
;MFEEEKISEYTLPNGIKIIHKYRSGAVAHLALMVNTGMRDELTNENGLAHFIEHMLFKGTRKRKAYHILSCLENVGGELNAYTTKEETCIHASFLKEFYNKAIELISDVAFNSTFPENEVEKEKEVILDEINSYLDNPAEEIYDEFENNLYKGHEMGRNILGTTELVSSYTRNDLCRFLNSNYSTDRMVIATIGDISFEKFKNKVITYFSDYQSVCTTFHRTRFNLQHTFNIVQERNNHLSHCIMGGLAYHIDSEKKMQMVLLNNILGGPGMNSRLNLNIREKYGFAYTIESQYNAYSDTGNFSIYMGVDPQSLDKAINLVFKELDKLKDNKLGTIQLSNAKNQLIGQLALSCESSLGELLGMTRSAFTKEGIEPMQETIKKIRNLTSEDIIEVANEVFDRNNISLLVYKGL
;
A
#
# COMPACT_ATOMS: atom_id res chain seq x y z
N MET A 1 6.73 -8.82 26.62
CA MET A 1 5.64 -9.77 26.39
C MET A 1 4.46 -8.90 25.98
N PHE A 2 3.93 -9.04 24.77
CA PHE A 2 2.81 -8.22 24.29
C PHE A 2 1.56 -8.65 25.06
N GLU A 3 0.84 -7.71 25.66
CA GLU A 3 -0.46 -7.99 26.27
C GLU A 3 -1.44 -8.39 25.17
N GLU A 4 -2.39 -9.27 25.48
CA GLU A 4 -3.43 -9.71 24.55
C GLU A 4 -4.43 -8.55 24.37
N GLU A 5 -4.17 -7.70 23.40
CA GLU A 5 -5.04 -6.56 23.10
C GLU A 5 -6.28 -7.04 22.38
N LYS A 6 -7.43 -6.88 23.01
CA LYS A 6 -8.73 -7.34 22.49
C LYS A 6 -9.18 -6.48 21.31
N ILE A 7 -9.22 -7.07 20.13
CA ILE A 7 -9.88 -6.51 18.96
C ILE A 7 -11.36 -6.92 19.00
N SER A 8 -12.25 -5.95 18.78
CA SER A 8 -13.69 -6.17 18.73
C SER A 8 -14.20 -5.84 17.33
N GLU A 9 -15.06 -6.72 16.79
CA GLU A 9 -15.60 -6.59 15.44
C GLU A 9 -17.13 -6.67 15.45
N TYR A 10 -17.77 -5.98 14.50
CA TYR A 10 -19.19 -6.06 14.25
C TYR A 10 -19.48 -5.70 12.79
N THR A 11 -20.42 -6.38 12.15
CA THR A 11 -20.86 -6.02 10.80
C THR A 11 -22.24 -5.41 10.84
N LEU A 12 -22.38 -4.22 10.28
CA LEU A 12 -23.69 -3.55 10.14
C LEU A 12 -24.62 -4.32 9.19
N PRO A 13 -25.93 -4.15 9.30
CA PRO A 13 -26.88 -4.78 8.36
C PRO A 13 -26.65 -4.42 6.89
N ASN A 14 -26.05 -3.26 6.61
CA ASN A 14 -25.70 -2.82 5.26
C ASN A 14 -24.33 -3.33 4.77
N GLY A 15 -23.62 -4.15 5.55
CA GLY A 15 -22.38 -4.81 5.18
C GLY A 15 -21.11 -4.13 5.70
N ILE A 16 -21.15 -2.88 6.16
CA ILE A 16 -19.95 -2.21 6.69
C ILE A 16 -19.42 -2.96 7.90
N LYS A 17 -18.14 -3.33 7.89
CA LYS A 17 -17.44 -3.95 9.01
C LYS A 17 -16.90 -2.86 9.95
N ILE A 18 -17.16 -3.02 11.24
CA ILE A 18 -16.63 -2.16 12.31
C ILE A 18 -15.51 -2.90 13.04
N ILE A 19 -14.36 -2.26 13.22
CA ILE A 19 -13.23 -2.81 13.95
C ILE A 19 -12.80 -1.81 15.02
N HIS A 20 -12.54 -2.32 16.20
CA HIS A 20 -12.15 -1.49 17.33
C HIS A 20 -11.05 -2.16 18.14
N LYS A 21 -10.01 -1.39 18.43
CA LYS A 21 -8.97 -1.72 19.40
C LYS A 21 -8.90 -0.62 20.45
N TYR A 22 -9.09 -1.00 21.70
CA TYR A 22 -8.95 -0.05 22.80
C TYR A 22 -7.47 0.28 23.05
N ARG A 23 -7.16 1.57 23.13
CA ARG A 23 -5.86 2.08 23.58
C ARG A 23 -6.07 3.32 24.41
N SER A 24 -5.61 3.29 25.69
CA SER A 24 -5.67 4.46 26.56
C SER A 24 -4.80 5.58 26.01
N GLY A 25 -5.31 6.81 26.03
CA GLY A 25 -4.59 7.98 25.55
C GLY A 25 -5.50 9.18 25.25
N ALA A 26 -4.89 10.29 24.93
CA ALA A 26 -5.61 11.50 24.51
C ALA A 26 -5.94 11.49 23.04
N VAL A 27 -5.08 10.89 22.20
CA VAL A 27 -5.22 10.84 20.74
C VAL A 27 -5.94 9.55 20.34
N ALA A 28 -6.85 9.68 19.40
CA ALA A 28 -7.53 8.58 18.74
C ALA A 28 -7.30 8.65 17.23
N HIS A 29 -7.35 7.49 16.59
CA HIS A 29 -7.24 7.35 15.15
C HIS A 29 -8.46 6.64 14.60
N LEU A 30 -8.95 7.07 13.45
CA LEU A 30 -10.11 6.54 12.76
C LEU A 30 -9.77 6.36 11.29
N ALA A 31 -10.16 5.24 10.70
CA ALA A 31 -10.00 4.99 9.27
C ALA A 31 -11.28 4.40 8.70
N LEU A 32 -11.68 4.88 7.53
CA LEU A 32 -12.64 4.23 6.64
C LEU A 32 -11.87 3.77 5.41
N MET A 33 -11.80 2.47 5.21
CA MET A 33 -11.14 1.86 4.06
C MET A 33 -12.18 1.20 3.16
N VAL A 34 -12.06 1.47 1.87
CA VAL A 34 -12.88 0.88 0.82
C VAL A 34 -11.98 -0.05 0.02
N ASN A 35 -12.39 -1.30 -0.15
CA ASN A 35 -11.70 -2.27 -1.00
C ASN A 35 -11.97 -1.96 -2.49
N THR A 36 -11.49 -0.81 -2.90
CA THR A 36 -11.59 -0.25 -4.26
C THR A 36 -10.40 0.68 -4.47
N GLY A 37 -9.68 0.48 -5.54
CA GLY A 37 -8.53 1.28 -5.94
C GLY A 37 -8.39 1.35 -7.45
N MET A 38 -7.20 1.70 -7.93
CA MET A 38 -6.89 1.83 -9.36
C MET A 38 -7.21 0.55 -10.16
N ARG A 39 -7.00 -0.62 -9.58
CA ARG A 39 -7.27 -1.90 -10.22
C ARG A 39 -8.74 -2.11 -10.61
N ASP A 40 -9.66 -1.43 -9.93
CA ASP A 40 -11.10 -1.56 -10.14
C ASP A 40 -11.64 -0.59 -11.22
N GLU A 41 -10.76 0.19 -11.83
CA GLU A 41 -11.05 1.11 -12.92
C GLU A 41 -11.21 0.34 -14.25
N LEU A 42 -12.15 0.79 -15.08
CA LEU A 42 -12.18 0.37 -16.48
C LEU A 42 -10.97 0.95 -17.24
N THR A 43 -10.69 0.43 -18.43
CA THR A 43 -9.53 0.89 -19.21
C THR A 43 -9.59 2.39 -19.56
N ASN A 44 -10.78 2.93 -19.72
CA ASN A 44 -11.02 4.35 -19.98
C ASN A 44 -11.29 5.17 -18.70
N GLU A 45 -11.04 4.61 -17.54
CA GLU A 45 -11.25 5.24 -16.23
C GLU A 45 -9.94 5.36 -15.43
N ASN A 46 -8.78 5.06 -16.03
CA ASN A 46 -7.51 5.05 -15.32
C ASN A 46 -7.17 6.42 -14.74
N GLY A 47 -6.94 6.45 -13.42
CA GLY A 47 -6.71 7.65 -12.62
C GLY A 47 -7.95 8.20 -11.91
N LEU A 48 -9.16 7.63 -12.12
CA LEU A 48 -10.38 8.10 -11.45
C LEU A 48 -10.37 7.85 -9.95
N ALA A 49 -9.84 6.73 -9.48
CA ALA A 49 -9.78 6.43 -8.04
C ALA A 49 -8.92 7.46 -7.30
N HIS A 50 -7.78 7.82 -7.87
CA HIS A 50 -6.91 8.87 -7.35
C HIS A 50 -7.57 10.25 -7.46
N PHE A 51 -8.18 10.57 -8.60
CA PHE A 51 -8.89 11.84 -8.76
C PHE A 51 -10.02 11.99 -7.74
N ILE A 52 -10.77 10.92 -7.45
CA ILE A 52 -11.81 10.95 -6.42
C ILE A 52 -11.22 11.25 -5.05
N GLU A 53 -10.08 10.66 -4.70
CA GLU A 53 -9.37 10.95 -3.46
C GLU A 53 -9.14 12.45 -3.28
N HIS A 54 -8.57 13.13 -4.27
CA HIS A 54 -8.38 14.59 -4.30
C HIS A 54 -9.71 15.35 -4.13
N MET A 55 -10.77 14.84 -4.75
CA MET A 55 -12.07 15.49 -4.76
C MET A 55 -12.91 15.26 -3.50
N LEU A 56 -12.57 14.25 -2.66
CA LEU A 56 -13.31 13.97 -1.42
C LEU A 56 -13.38 15.18 -0.48
N PHE A 57 -12.35 16.02 -0.48
CA PHE A 57 -12.25 17.17 0.41
C PHE A 57 -12.72 18.51 -0.23
N LYS A 58 -13.21 18.49 -1.48
CA LYS A 58 -13.56 19.69 -2.24
C LYS A 58 -15.03 20.14 -2.08
N GLY A 59 -15.86 19.34 -1.43
CA GLY A 59 -17.23 19.70 -1.08
C GLY A 59 -18.17 18.53 -0.91
N THR A 60 -19.08 18.67 0.06
CA THR A 60 -20.18 17.72 0.30
C THR A 60 -21.52 18.45 0.16
N ARG A 61 -22.63 17.73 0.29
CA ARG A 61 -23.97 18.34 0.35
C ARG A 61 -24.13 19.34 1.51
N LYS A 62 -23.35 19.17 2.59
CA LYS A 62 -23.44 20.00 3.81
C LYS A 62 -22.32 21.02 3.94
N ARG A 63 -21.15 20.76 3.30
CA ARG A 63 -19.90 21.47 3.56
C ARG A 63 -19.21 21.90 2.27
N LYS A 64 -18.69 23.12 2.26
CA LYS A 64 -17.69 23.55 1.28
C LYS A 64 -16.30 23.02 1.69
N ALA A 65 -15.33 22.99 0.79
CA ALA A 65 -13.96 22.52 1.03
C ALA A 65 -13.35 23.08 2.32
N TYR A 66 -13.41 24.40 2.53
CA TYR A 66 -12.90 25.04 3.74
C TYR A 66 -13.50 24.44 5.04
N HIS A 67 -14.81 24.13 5.05
CA HIS A 67 -15.47 23.56 6.23
C HIS A 67 -15.09 22.09 6.45
N ILE A 68 -14.72 21.36 5.40
CA ILE A 68 -14.23 19.98 5.52
C ILE A 68 -12.84 20.00 6.15
N LEU A 69 -11.91 20.75 5.55
CA LEU A 69 -10.53 20.86 6.01
C LEU A 69 -10.45 21.41 7.44
N SER A 70 -11.12 22.50 7.74
CA SER A 70 -11.08 23.11 9.07
C SER A 70 -11.85 22.35 10.14
N CYS A 71 -12.65 21.34 9.78
CA CYS A 71 -13.51 20.63 10.74
C CYS A 71 -12.71 19.96 11.88
N LEU A 72 -11.64 19.23 11.55
CA LEU A 72 -10.75 18.62 12.54
C LEU A 72 -9.52 19.48 12.84
N GLU A 73 -8.99 20.21 11.85
CA GLU A 73 -7.81 21.07 12.05
C GLU A 73 -8.04 22.15 13.09
N ASN A 74 -9.23 22.77 13.13
CA ASN A 74 -9.59 23.77 14.16
C ASN A 74 -9.53 23.24 15.61
N VAL A 75 -9.48 21.92 15.78
CA VAL A 75 -9.36 21.27 17.09
C VAL A 75 -8.06 20.45 17.21
N GLY A 76 -7.09 20.73 16.33
CA GLY A 76 -5.77 20.11 16.36
C GLY A 76 -5.76 18.66 15.84
N GLY A 77 -6.77 18.25 15.07
CA GLY A 77 -6.81 16.97 14.40
C GLY A 77 -6.33 17.05 12.95
N GLU A 78 -6.06 15.91 12.35
CA GLU A 78 -5.62 15.75 10.95
C GLU A 78 -6.62 14.87 10.21
N LEU A 79 -6.88 15.20 8.94
CA LEU A 79 -7.69 14.40 8.01
C LEU A 79 -6.88 14.19 6.74
N ASN A 80 -6.72 12.93 6.33
CA ASN A 80 -5.99 12.55 5.12
C ASN A 80 -6.70 11.41 4.40
N ALA A 81 -6.31 11.20 3.13
CA ALA A 81 -6.70 10.04 2.35
C ALA A 81 -5.51 9.53 1.53
N TYR A 82 -5.60 8.31 1.06
CA TYR A 82 -4.70 7.75 0.07
C TYR A 82 -5.42 6.70 -0.78
N THR A 83 -4.93 6.53 -2.00
CA THR A 83 -5.38 5.51 -2.93
C THR A 83 -4.21 4.60 -3.31
N THR A 84 -4.47 3.31 -3.37
CA THR A 84 -3.53 2.30 -3.85
C THR A 84 -4.11 1.54 -5.04
N LYS A 85 -3.44 0.48 -5.47
CA LYS A 85 -3.98 -0.38 -6.53
C LYS A 85 -5.31 -1.03 -6.15
N GLU A 86 -5.51 -1.40 -4.89
CA GLU A 86 -6.66 -2.21 -4.46
C GLU A 86 -7.52 -1.58 -3.37
N GLU A 87 -7.12 -0.44 -2.79
CA GLU A 87 -7.84 0.21 -1.70
C GLU A 87 -7.77 1.73 -1.77
N THR A 88 -8.82 2.37 -1.27
CA THR A 88 -8.86 3.81 -0.96
C THR A 88 -9.19 3.96 0.53
N CYS A 89 -8.43 4.79 1.23
CA CYS A 89 -8.57 4.98 2.66
C CYS A 89 -8.72 6.47 3.00
N ILE A 90 -9.70 6.79 3.84
CA ILE A 90 -9.87 8.09 4.47
C ILE A 90 -9.58 7.90 5.95
N HIS A 91 -8.63 8.65 6.51
CA HIS A 91 -8.25 8.48 7.91
C HIS A 91 -8.08 9.82 8.62
N ALA A 92 -8.23 9.79 9.94
CA ALA A 92 -8.09 10.95 10.78
C ALA A 92 -7.39 10.61 12.11
N SER A 93 -6.62 11.59 12.62
CA SER A 93 -6.05 11.58 13.96
C SER A 93 -6.59 12.78 14.73
N PHE A 94 -7.08 12.59 15.95
CA PHE A 94 -7.78 13.64 16.69
C PHE A 94 -7.79 13.37 18.21
N LEU A 95 -8.09 14.39 19.01
CA LEU A 95 -8.30 14.21 20.44
C LEU A 95 -9.63 13.45 20.68
N LYS A 96 -9.61 12.49 21.62
CA LYS A 96 -10.72 11.54 21.86
C LYS A 96 -12.10 12.17 22.12
N GLU A 97 -12.18 13.40 22.61
CA GLU A 97 -13.44 14.13 22.77
C GLU A 97 -14.11 14.43 21.43
N PHE A 98 -13.39 14.41 20.30
CA PHE A 98 -13.91 14.73 18.97
C PHE A 98 -14.32 13.52 18.14
N TYR A 99 -14.43 12.32 18.72
CA TYR A 99 -14.90 11.12 18.00
C TYR A 99 -16.15 11.35 17.18
N ASN A 100 -17.15 12.05 17.75
CA ASN A 100 -18.42 12.30 17.05
C ASN A 100 -18.22 13.13 15.80
N LYS A 101 -17.36 14.15 15.89
CA LYS A 101 -17.03 15.04 14.78
C LYS A 101 -16.26 14.28 13.68
N ALA A 102 -15.29 13.45 14.06
CA ALA A 102 -14.48 12.67 13.11
C ALA A 102 -15.33 11.61 12.37
N ILE A 103 -16.16 10.85 13.07
CA ILE A 103 -17.02 9.83 12.47
C ILE A 103 -18.05 10.47 11.52
N GLU A 104 -18.67 11.57 11.93
CA GLU A 104 -19.64 12.32 11.11
C GLU A 104 -18.98 12.91 9.86
N LEU A 105 -17.76 13.48 10.01
CA LEU A 105 -17.03 14.05 8.89
C LEU A 105 -16.62 13.00 7.86
N ILE A 106 -16.06 11.87 8.29
CA ILE A 106 -15.67 10.78 7.39
C ILE A 106 -16.90 10.21 6.66
N SER A 107 -18.03 10.05 7.36
CA SER A 107 -19.28 9.66 6.73
C SER A 107 -19.76 10.66 5.67
N ASP A 108 -19.72 11.96 5.99
CA ASP A 108 -20.14 13.01 5.06
C ASP A 108 -19.25 13.07 3.81
N VAL A 109 -17.94 12.98 3.99
CA VAL A 109 -16.96 12.95 2.90
C VAL A 109 -17.12 11.69 2.02
N ALA A 110 -17.29 10.52 2.62
CA ALA A 110 -17.39 9.28 1.86
C ALA A 110 -18.69 9.15 1.04
N PHE A 111 -19.83 9.63 1.59
CA PHE A 111 -21.14 9.37 0.97
C PHE A 111 -21.85 10.59 0.40
N ASN A 112 -21.43 11.79 0.76
CA ASN A 112 -22.12 13.01 0.36
C ASN A 112 -21.26 13.96 -0.47
N SER A 113 -20.09 13.53 -0.93
CA SER A 113 -19.24 14.31 -1.84
C SER A 113 -20.00 14.68 -3.11
N THR A 114 -19.91 15.95 -3.52
CA THR A 114 -20.67 16.50 -4.64
C THR A 114 -19.86 16.79 -5.87
N PHE A 115 -18.53 16.77 -5.72
CA PHE A 115 -17.59 17.05 -6.81
C PHE A 115 -17.96 18.32 -7.60
N PRO A 116 -17.89 19.52 -6.99
CA PRO A 116 -18.26 20.75 -7.69
C PRO A 116 -17.47 20.94 -8.98
N GLU A 117 -18.12 21.27 -10.10
CA GLU A 117 -17.50 21.33 -11.42
C GLU A 117 -16.29 22.28 -11.47
N ASN A 118 -16.38 23.43 -10.81
CA ASN A 118 -15.28 24.37 -10.72
C ASN A 118 -14.08 23.81 -9.93
N GLU A 119 -14.31 22.96 -8.95
CA GLU A 119 -13.23 22.28 -8.22
C GLU A 119 -12.65 21.11 -9.03
N VAL A 120 -13.47 20.40 -9.81
CA VAL A 120 -12.99 19.36 -10.74
C VAL A 120 -12.00 19.96 -11.75
N GLU A 121 -12.35 21.11 -12.38
CA GLU A 121 -11.44 21.73 -13.36
C GLU A 121 -10.13 22.23 -12.73
N LYS A 122 -10.17 22.75 -11.53
CA LYS A 122 -8.94 23.15 -10.82
C LYS A 122 -8.09 21.95 -10.42
N GLU A 123 -8.72 20.87 -9.97
CA GLU A 123 -7.99 19.71 -9.50
C GLU A 123 -7.35 18.92 -10.64
N LYS A 124 -7.90 18.98 -11.85
CA LYS A 124 -7.23 18.48 -13.05
C LYS A 124 -5.83 19.07 -13.21
N GLU A 125 -5.70 20.39 -13.09
CA GLU A 125 -4.40 21.06 -13.20
C GLU A 125 -3.43 20.56 -12.13
N VAL A 126 -3.90 20.39 -10.89
CA VAL A 126 -3.08 19.86 -9.79
C VAL A 126 -2.59 18.45 -10.08
N ILE A 127 -3.48 17.56 -10.54
CA ILE A 127 -3.12 16.16 -10.85
C ILE A 127 -2.19 16.10 -12.08
N LEU A 128 -2.40 16.95 -13.09
CA LEU A 128 -1.50 17.04 -14.24
C LEU A 128 -0.10 17.51 -13.84
N ASP A 129 -0.01 18.47 -12.92
CA ASP A 129 1.27 18.90 -12.36
C ASP A 129 1.94 17.79 -11.52
N GLU A 130 1.16 16.99 -10.80
CA GLU A 130 1.66 15.83 -10.06
C GLU A 130 2.19 14.75 -11.02
N ILE A 131 1.47 14.44 -12.10
CA ILE A 131 1.94 13.52 -13.16
C ILE A 131 3.27 13.99 -13.72
N ASN A 132 3.39 15.28 -14.06
CA ASN A 132 4.63 15.85 -14.60
C ASN A 132 5.78 15.78 -13.59
N SER A 133 5.52 16.15 -12.34
CA SER A 133 6.51 16.07 -11.24
C SER A 133 7.02 14.65 -11.01
N TYR A 134 6.11 13.67 -11.14
CA TYR A 134 6.43 12.26 -11.01
C TYR A 134 7.33 11.77 -12.17
N LEU A 135 7.01 12.15 -13.42
CA LEU A 135 7.81 11.83 -14.59
C LEU A 135 9.20 12.48 -14.56
N ASP A 136 9.35 13.61 -13.87
CA ASP A 136 10.63 14.28 -13.65
C ASP A 136 11.49 13.60 -12.56
N ASN A 137 10.94 12.60 -11.84
CA ASN A 137 11.66 11.85 -10.82
C ASN A 137 11.91 10.39 -11.24
N PRO A 138 13.04 10.09 -11.90
CA PRO A 138 13.34 8.75 -12.40
C PRO A 138 13.39 7.67 -11.30
N ALA A 139 13.67 8.06 -10.06
CA ALA A 139 13.74 7.14 -8.93
C ALA A 139 12.35 6.64 -8.50
N GLU A 140 11.29 7.41 -8.77
CA GLU A 140 9.90 7.05 -8.52
C GLU A 140 9.25 6.44 -9.77
N GLU A 141 9.39 7.10 -10.94
CA GLU A 141 8.84 6.64 -12.22
C GLU A 141 9.21 5.20 -12.54
N ILE A 142 10.43 4.78 -12.24
CA ILE A 142 10.94 3.45 -12.60
C ILE A 142 10.16 2.31 -11.94
N TYR A 143 9.57 2.52 -10.77
CA TYR A 143 8.74 1.49 -10.10
C TYR A 143 7.45 1.23 -10.88
N ASP A 144 6.75 2.29 -11.28
CA ASP A 144 5.50 2.15 -12.05
C ASP A 144 5.76 1.61 -13.45
N GLU A 145 6.83 2.07 -14.12
CA GLU A 145 7.19 1.54 -15.44
C GLU A 145 7.60 0.06 -15.35
N PHE A 146 8.25 -0.35 -14.27
CA PHE A 146 8.56 -1.75 -14.01
C PHE A 146 7.27 -2.57 -13.81
N GLU A 147 6.35 -2.10 -12.98
CA GLU A 147 5.08 -2.79 -12.75
C GLU A 147 4.19 -2.80 -14.00
N ASN A 148 4.18 -1.73 -14.80
CA ASN A 148 3.49 -1.67 -16.09
C ASN A 148 3.98 -2.77 -17.05
N ASN A 149 5.29 -2.96 -17.12
CA ASN A 149 5.88 -4.02 -17.93
C ASN A 149 5.67 -5.42 -17.33
N LEU A 150 5.75 -5.56 -15.99
CA LEU A 150 5.55 -6.84 -15.30
C LEU A 150 4.11 -7.34 -15.46
N TYR A 151 3.13 -6.45 -15.33
CA TYR A 151 1.71 -6.73 -15.45
C TYR A 151 1.13 -6.31 -16.81
N LYS A 152 1.94 -6.38 -17.86
CA LYS A 152 1.59 -5.88 -19.19
C LYS A 152 0.23 -6.38 -19.69
N GLY A 153 -0.64 -5.42 -20.04
CA GLY A 153 -1.99 -5.70 -20.55
C GLY A 153 -3.02 -6.04 -19.48
N HIS A 154 -2.65 -5.94 -18.20
CA HIS A 154 -3.54 -6.18 -17.07
C HIS A 154 -3.75 -4.89 -16.27
N GLU A 155 -4.90 -4.77 -15.57
CA GLU A 155 -5.21 -3.59 -14.76
C GLU A 155 -4.14 -3.28 -13.69
N MET A 156 -3.48 -4.28 -13.14
CA MET A 156 -2.40 -4.11 -12.16
C MET A 156 -1.18 -3.33 -12.67
N GLY A 157 -0.97 -3.28 -13.98
CA GLY A 157 0.16 -2.58 -14.58
C GLY A 157 -0.08 -1.08 -14.82
N ARG A 158 -1.29 -0.58 -14.59
CA ARG A 158 -1.60 0.83 -14.80
C ARG A 158 -0.95 1.72 -13.74
N ASN A 159 -0.70 2.98 -14.10
CA ASN A 159 -0.29 4.00 -13.14
C ASN A 159 -1.51 4.51 -12.35
N ILE A 160 -1.35 4.70 -11.04
CA ILE A 160 -2.43 5.17 -10.15
C ILE A 160 -2.86 6.59 -10.50
N LEU A 161 -1.94 7.44 -10.96
CA LEU A 161 -2.21 8.82 -11.36
C LEU A 161 -3.04 8.91 -12.65
N GLY A 162 -3.11 7.83 -13.42
CA GLY A 162 -3.73 7.84 -14.75
C GLY A 162 -2.83 8.39 -15.85
N THR A 163 -3.43 8.83 -16.96
CA THR A 163 -2.72 9.49 -18.06
C THR A 163 -3.21 10.92 -18.22
N THR A 164 -2.34 11.78 -18.76
CA THR A 164 -2.64 13.20 -19.03
C THR A 164 -3.93 13.35 -19.87
N GLU A 165 -4.13 12.49 -20.88
CA GLU A 165 -5.29 12.51 -21.77
C GLU A 165 -6.57 12.16 -21.01
N LEU A 166 -6.55 11.09 -20.21
CA LEU A 166 -7.73 10.64 -19.47
C LEU A 166 -8.08 11.64 -18.36
N VAL A 167 -7.11 12.05 -17.54
CA VAL A 167 -7.34 13.02 -16.45
C VAL A 167 -7.92 14.33 -16.99
N SER A 168 -7.39 14.84 -18.12
CA SER A 168 -7.92 16.06 -18.77
C SER A 168 -9.36 15.91 -19.26
N SER A 169 -9.76 14.69 -19.62
CA SER A 169 -11.09 14.42 -20.19
C SER A 169 -12.19 14.20 -19.16
N TYR A 170 -11.86 13.88 -17.92
CA TYR A 170 -12.83 13.52 -16.89
C TYR A 170 -13.78 14.66 -16.56
N THR A 171 -15.00 14.30 -16.30
CA THR A 171 -16.07 15.20 -15.89
C THR A 171 -16.58 14.82 -14.49
N ARG A 172 -17.30 15.72 -13.86
CA ARG A 172 -18.02 15.43 -12.61
C ARG A 172 -18.85 14.14 -12.70
N ASN A 173 -19.48 13.88 -13.86
CA ASN A 173 -20.32 12.70 -14.05
C ASN A 173 -19.50 11.40 -14.01
N ASP A 174 -18.27 11.42 -14.50
CA ASP A 174 -17.37 10.26 -14.46
C ASP A 174 -17.00 9.92 -13.01
N LEU A 175 -16.64 10.92 -12.21
CA LEU A 175 -16.35 10.74 -10.79
C LEU A 175 -17.58 10.19 -10.02
N CYS A 176 -18.76 10.80 -10.25
CA CYS A 176 -20.00 10.33 -9.63
C CYS A 176 -20.34 8.89 -10.01
N ARG A 177 -20.17 8.53 -11.29
CA ARG A 177 -20.40 7.17 -11.78
C ARG A 177 -19.47 6.18 -11.09
N PHE A 178 -18.15 6.46 -11.06
CA PHE A 178 -17.17 5.58 -10.43
C PHE A 178 -17.46 5.42 -8.94
N LEU A 179 -17.71 6.51 -8.21
CA LEU A 179 -18.04 6.46 -6.78
C LEU A 179 -19.26 5.56 -6.54
N ASN A 180 -20.35 5.79 -7.27
CA ASN A 180 -21.59 5.03 -7.11
C ASN A 180 -21.44 3.53 -7.48
N SER A 181 -20.55 3.20 -8.40
CA SER A 181 -20.31 1.82 -8.83
C SER A 181 -19.37 1.05 -7.92
N ASN A 182 -18.43 1.74 -7.25
CA ASN A 182 -17.32 1.10 -6.57
C ASN A 182 -17.36 1.26 -5.04
N TYR A 183 -17.98 2.33 -4.50
CA TYR A 183 -18.06 2.56 -3.05
C TYR A 183 -19.27 1.86 -2.44
N SER A 184 -19.27 0.53 -2.51
CA SER A 184 -20.32 -0.30 -1.91
C SER A 184 -20.04 -0.54 -0.42
N THR A 185 -21.07 -0.47 0.42
CA THR A 185 -20.94 -0.58 1.88
C THR A 185 -20.43 -1.94 2.35
N ASP A 186 -20.68 -3.00 1.61
CA ASP A 186 -20.16 -4.34 1.86
C ASP A 186 -18.65 -4.51 1.58
N ARG A 187 -18.03 -3.49 0.97
CA ARG A 187 -16.59 -3.38 0.74
C ARG A 187 -15.92 -2.37 1.66
N MET A 188 -16.61 -1.92 2.70
CA MET A 188 -16.11 -0.91 3.61
C MET A 188 -15.78 -1.48 4.98
N VAL A 189 -14.67 -1.00 5.52
CA VAL A 189 -14.26 -1.25 6.89
C VAL A 189 -14.05 0.09 7.57
N ILE A 190 -14.73 0.33 8.69
CA ILE A 190 -14.46 1.46 9.57
C ILE A 190 -13.79 0.96 10.83
N ALA A 191 -12.60 1.46 11.11
CA ALA A 191 -11.77 1.00 12.21
C ALA A 191 -11.29 2.15 13.09
N THR A 192 -11.08 1.89 14.38
CA THR A 192 -10.50 2.86 15.30
C THR A 192 -9.54 2.21 16.29
N ILE A 193 -8.50 2.97 16.65
CA ILE A 193 -7.64 2.74 17.81
C ILE A 193 -7.71 3.99 18.69
N GLY A 194 -8.15 3.84 19.95
CA GLY A 194 -8.23 4.96 20.89
C GLY A 194 -9.02 4.66 22.15
N ASP A 195 -9.12 5.68 22.99
CA ASP A 195 -9.77 5.60 24.31
C ASP A 195 -11.29 5.83 24.21
N ILE A 196 -11.96 4.84 23.66
CA ILE A 196 -13.42 4.75 23.57
C ILE A 196 -13.84 3.31 23.79
N SER A 197 -14.97 3.03 24.45
CA SER A 197 -15.48 1.66 24.52
C SER A 197 -16.09 1.22 23.21
N PHE A 198 -15.99 -0.07 22.89
CA PHE A 198 -16.53 -0.65 21.65
C PHE A 198 -18.01 -0.30 21.44
N GLU A 199 -18.85 -0.43 22.47
CA GLU A 199 -20.28 -0.13 22.36
C GLU A 199 -20.55 1.35 22.02
N LYS A 200 -19.78 2.27 22.61
CA LYS A 200 -19.91 3.71 22.30
C LYS A 200 -19.49 3.99 20.86
N PHE A 201 -18.38 3.40 20.41
CA PHE A 201 -17.92 3.55 19.04
C PHE A 201 -18.92 2.97 18.05
N LYS A 202 -19.34 1.72 18.24
CA LYS A 202 -20.34 1.04 17.42
C LYS A 202 -21.63 1.88 17.27
N ASN A 203 -22.18 2.36 18.39
CA ASN A 203 -23.41 3.16 18.36
C ASN A 203 -23.24 4.48 17.57
N LYS A 204 -22.07 5.11 17.66
CA LYS A 204 -21.78 6.31 16.86
C LYS A 204 -21.68 5.96 15.36
N VAL A 205 -21.02 4.86 15.01
CA VAL A 205 -20.95 4.39 13.61
C VAL A 205 -22.35 4.05 13.10
N ILE A 206 -23.17 3.35 13.87
CA ILE A 206 -24.57 3.08 13.51
C ILE A 206 -25.30 4.38 13.17
N THR A 207 -25.17 5.42 14.00
CA THR A 207 -25.85 6.70 13.79
C THR A 207 -25.53 7.36 12.45
N TYR A 208 -24.29 7.23 11.96
CA TYR A 208 -23.85 7.94 10.77
C TYR A 208 -23.72 7.08 9.52
N PHE A 209 -23.72 5.75 9.65
CA PHE A 209 -23.43 4.83 8.54
C PHE A 209 -24.55 3.86 8.20
N SER A 210 -25.58 3.67 9.07
CA SER A 210 -26.60 2.64 8.85
C SER A 210 -27.58 2.94 7.73
N ASP A 211 -27.81 4.21 7.40
CA ASP A 211 -28.80 4.62 6.41
C ASP A 211 -28.32 4.46 4.96
N TYR A 212 -27.00 4.24 4.77
CA TYR A 212 -26.44 4.01 3.44
C TYR A 212 -26.66 2.56 3.03
N GLN A 213 -27.27 2.37 1.85
CA GLN A 213 -27.52 1.05 1.31
C GLN A 213 -26.37 0.58 0.42
N SER A 214 -26.08 -0.71 0.49
CA SER A 214 -25.17 -1.33 -0.46
C SER A 214 -25.81 -1.33 -1.85
N VAL A 215 -25.12 -0.77 -2.80
CA VAL A 215 -25.41 -0.99 -4.21
C VAL A 215 -24.67 -2.26 -4.59
N CYS A 216 -25.40 -3.39 -4.68
CA CYS A 216 -24.82 -4.67 -5.05
C CYS A 216 -24.25 -4.58 -6.48
N THR A 217 -22.99 -4.22 -6.59
CA THR A 217 -22.25 -4.27 -7.85
C THR A 217 -21.42 -5.55 -7.87
N THR A 218 -21.43 -6.24 -9.00
CA THR A 218 -20.55 -7.41 -9.20
C THR A 218 -19.11 -6.93 -9.21
N PHE A 219 -18.37 -7.32 -8.16
CA PHE A 219 -16.94 -7.04 -8.05
C PHE A 219 -16.15 -8.11 -8.78
N HIS A 220 -15.47 -7.73 -9.83
CA HIS A 220 -14.64 -8.65 -10.61
C HIS A 220 -13.25 -8.04 -10.80
N ARG A 221 -12.26 -8.56 -10.07
CA ARG A 221 -10.84 -8.38 -10.40
C ARG A 221 -10.42 -9.55 -11.26
N THR A 222 -9.85 -9.26 -12.42
CA THR A 222 -9.27 -10.30 -13.27
C THR A 222 -8.03 -10.86 -12.59
N ARG A 223 -7.94 -12.19 -12.47
CA ARG A 223 -6.76 -12.80 -11.89
C ARG A 223 -5.58 -12.68 -12.86
N PHE A 224 -4.45 -12.18 -12.36
CA PHE A 224 -3.21 -12.16 -13.14
C PHE A 224 -2.61 -13.57 -13.23
N ASN A 225 -2.47 -14.09 -14.45
CA ASN A 225 -1.99 -15.45 -14.71
C ASN A 225 -0.82 -15.51 -15.71
N LEU A 226 -0.35 -14.36 -16.19
CA LEU A 226 0.71 -14.30 -17.16
C LEU A 226 2.06 -14.11 -16.48
N GLN A 227 3.02 -14.95 -16.81
CA GLN A 227 4.42 -14.72 -16.47
C GLN A 227 5.11 -14.14 -17.69
N HIS A 228 5.55 -12.90 -17.58
CA HIS A 228 6.28 -12.21 -18.64
C HIS A 228 7.57 -11.63 -18.04
N THR A 229 8.69 -11.92 -18.70
CA THR A 229 9.98 -11.33 -18.33
C THR A 229 10.45 -10.38 -19.42
N PHE A 230 11.15 -9.35 -19.02
CA PHE A 230 11.68 -8.34 -19.93
C PHE A 230 13.09 -7.89 -19.48
N ASN A 231 13.83 -7.35 -20.42
CA ASN A 231 15.11 -6.69 -20.17
C ASN A 231 15.12 -5.41 -21.01
N ILE A 232 14.87 -4.27 -20.35
CA ILE A 232 14.70 -2.97 -20.98
C ILE A 232 15.79 -2.04 -20.46
N VAL A 233 16.51 -1.40 -21.37
CA VAL A 233 17.50 -0.36 -21.06
C VAL A 233 17.12 0.88 -21.85
N GLN A 234 16.92 1.98 -21.14
CA GLN A 234 16.62 3.30 -21.71
C GLN A 234 17.72 4.28 -21.31
N GLU A 235 18.30 4.97 -22.28
CA GLU A 235 19.23 6.07 -21.99
C GLU A 235 18.44 7.30 -21.56
N ARG A 236 18.81 7.88 -20.43
CA ARG A 236 18.16 9.05 -19.84
C ARG A 236 19.22 10.09 -19.50
N ASN A 237 18.89 11.36 -19.60
CA ASN A 237 19.77 12.45 -19.20
C ASN A 237 19.76 12.65 -17.68
N ASN A 238 20.19 11.61 -16.95
CA ASN A 238 20.25 11.56 -15.50
C ASN A 238 21.71 11.44 -15.05
N HIS A 239 22.01 12.01 -13.88
CA HIS A 239 23.34 11.88 -13.26
C HIS A 239 23.59 10.44 -12.76
N LEU A 240 22.57 9.80 -12.21
CA LEU A 240 22.62 8.40 -11.76
C LEU A 240 21.91 7.49 -12.75
N SER A 241 22.37 6.26 -12.85
CA SER A 241 21.57 5.18 -13.42
C SER A 241 20.63 4.63 -12.35
N HIS A 242 19.36 4.46 -12.72
CA HIS A 242 18.36 3.80 -11.90
C HIS A 242 18.10 2.41 -12.47
N CYS A 243 18.10 1.42 -11.62
CA CYS A 243 17.87 0.04 -12.03
C CYS A 243 16.87 -0.60 -11.09
N ILE A 244 15.86 -1.24 -11.65
CA ILE A 244 14.93 -2.10 -10.93
C ILE A 244 14.94 -3.48 -11.54
N MET A 245 15.00 -4.50 -10.71
CA MET A 245 14.98 -5.91 -11.13
C MET A 245 14.11 -6.73 -10.18
N GLY A 246 13.39 -7.69 -10.73
CA GLY A 246 12.48 -8.51 -9.94
C GLY A 246 11.49 -9.29 -10.79
N GLY A 247 10.43 -9.76 -10.18
CA GLY A 247 9.43 -10.58 -10.84
C GLY A 247 8.19 -10.79 -9.99
N LEU A 248 7.36 -11.74 -10.38
CA LEU A 248 6.20 -12.13 -9.61
C LEU A 248 6.60 -12.79 -8.29
N ALA A 249 5.75 -12.60 -7.29
CA ALA A 249 5.88 -13.20 -5.97
C ALA A 249 4.50 -13.63 -5.45
N TYR A 250 4.40 -13.99 -4.18
CA TYR A 250 3.21 -14.54 -3.58
C TYR A 250 2.14 -13.47 -3.29
N HIS A 251 0.88 -13.85 -3.43
CA HIS A 251 -0.27 -13.03 -3.05
C HIS A 251 -0.46 -12.98 -1.52
N ILE A 252 -1.34 -12.08 -1.06
CA ILE A 252 -1.49 -11.77 0.38
C ILE A 252 -1.96 -12.96 1.23
N ASP A 253 -2.77 -13.86 0.67
CA ASP A 253 -3.29 -15.05 1.34
C ASP A 253 -2.44 -16.31 1.08
N SER A 254 -1.21 -16.17 0.57
CA SER A 254 -0.32 -17.30 0.33
C SER A 254 0.30 -17.81 1.63
N GLU A 255 0.35 -19.13 1.79
CA GLU A 255 1.06 -19.79 2.90
C GLU A 255 2.55 -19.44 2.94
N LYS A 256 3.14 -19.10 1.79
CA LYS A 256 4.56 -18.67 1.65
C LYS A 256 4.80 -17.18 1.84
N LYS A 257 3.77 -16.40 2.14
CA LYS A 257 3.88 -14.94 2.35
C LYS A 257 4.89 -14.59 3.45
N MET A 258 4.83 -15.25 4.60
CA MET A 258 5.68 -14.91 5.74
C MET A 258 7.16 -15.28 5.48
N GLN A 259 7.40 -16.36 4.76
CA GLN A 259 8.73 -16.75 4.27
C GLN A 259 9.30 -15.67 3.35
N MET A 260 8.48 -15.18 2.41
CA MET A 260 8.88 -14.12 1.48
C MET A 260 9.14 -12.79 2.20
N VAL A 261 8.33 -12.43 3.19
CA VAL A 261 8.56 -11.24 4.04
C VAL A 261 9.92 -11.33 4.73
N LEU A 262 10.25 -12.48 5.35
CA LEU A 262 11.54 -12.66 6.02
C LEU A 262 12.69 -12.68 5.01
N LEU A 263 12.53 -13.33 3.87
CA LEU A 263 13.53 -13.37 2.80
C LEU A 263 13.84 -11.97 2.27
N ASN A 264 12.79 -11.17 1.99
CA ASN A 264 12.94 -9.79 1.55
C ASN A 264 13.66 -8.92 2.61
N ASN A 265 13.30 -9.09 3.88
CA ASN A 265 13.93 -8.35 4.97
C ASN A 265 15.43 -8.66 5.11
N ILE A 266 15.83 -9.91 4.91
CA ILE A 266 17.23 -10.35 4.91
C ILE A 266 17.99 -9.77 3.71
N LEU A 267 17.35 -9.76 2.53
CA LEU A 267 18.00 -9.36 1.28
C LEU A 267 18.25 -7.84 1.25
N GLY A 268 17.22 -7.04 1.30
CA GLY A 268 17.28 -5.59 1.11
C GLY A 268 16.24 -4.81 1.90
N GLY A 269 15.75 -5.36 3.03
CA GLY A 269 14.84 -4.65 3.93
C GLY A 269 15.46 -3.40 4.55
N PRO A 270 14.70 -2.66 5.38
CA PRO A 270 15.07 -1.31 5.85
C PRO A 270 16.30 -1.28 6.79
N GLY A 271 16.79 -2.43 7.23
CA GLY A 271 17.97 -2.49 8.08
C GLY A 271 19.27 -2.22 7.33
N MET A 272 20.14 -1.39 7.88
CA MET A 272 21.49 -1.13 7.32
C MET A 272 22.34 -2.40 7.22
N ASN A 273 22.02 -3.45 7.94
CA ASN A 273 22.65 -4.76 7.92
C ASN A 273 22.04 -5.74 6.90
N SER A 274 21.12 -5.30 6.04
CA SER A 274 20.61 -6.11 4.94
C SER A 274 21.75 -6.51 3.97
N ARG A 275 21.62 -7.66 3.32
CA ARG A 275 22.70 -8.21 2.47
C ARG A 275 23.10 -7.30 1.32
N LEU A 276 22.11 -6.71 0.65
CA LEU A 276 22.38 -5.76 -0.45
C LEU A 276 23.11 -4.53 0.04
N ASN A 277 22.67 -3.96 1.17
CA ASN A 277 23.29 -2.77 1.74
C ASN A 277 24.76 -3.07 2.14
N LEU A 278 25.02 -4.14 2.91
CA LEU A 278 26.37 -4.47 3.35
C LEU A 278 27.31 -4.86 2.20
N ASN A 279 26.81 -5.70 1.27
CA ASN A 279 27.69 -6.30 0.26
C ASN A 279 27.83 -5.49 -1.03
N ILE A 280 26.99 -4.45 -1.26
CA ILE A 280 27.04 -3.63 -2.47
C ILE A 280 27.31 -2.17 -2.12
N ARG A 281 26.52 -1.59 -1.20
CA ARG A 281 26.68 -0.19 -0.81
C ARG A 281 27.89 0.01 0.09
N GLU A 282 27.94 -0.68 1.24
CA GLU A 282 29.00 -0.44 2.23
C GLU A 282 30.36 -0.99 1.77
N LYS A 283 30.37 -2.18 1.19
CA LYS A 283 31.64 -2.85 0.81
C LYS A 283 32.29 -2.27 -0.43
N TYR A 284 31.50 -1.90 -1.44
CA TYR A 284 32.02 -1.45 -2.74
C TYR A 284 31.70 0.00 -3.08
N GLY A 285 30.76 0.63 -2.39
CA GLY A 285 30.35 2.00 -2.66
C GLY A 285 29.68 2.20 -4.03
N PHE A 286 29.12 1.13 -4.64
CA PHE A 286 28.57 1.21 -6.00
C PHE A 286 27.15 1.78 -6.04
N ALA A 287 26.40 1.70 -4.95
CA ALA A 287 25.04 2.21 -4.89
C ALA A 287 24.88 3.26 -3.80
N TYR A 288 24.20 4.36 -4.12
CA TYR A 288 23.75 5.36 -3.14
C TYR A 288 22.55 4.83 -2.35
N THR A 289 21.60 4.26 -3.06
CA THR A 289 20.42 3.62 -2.50
C THR A 289 20.32 2.22 -3.09
N ILE A 290 20.06 1.24 -2.26
CA ILE A 290 19.75 -0.12 -2.67
C ILE A 290 18.79 -0.73 -1.65
N GLU A 291 17.68 -1.24 -2.15
CA GLU A 291 16.63 -1.83 -1.33
C GLU A 291 15.89 -2.94 -2.08
N SER A 292 15.18 -3.77 -1.35
CA SER A 292 14.24 -4.71 -1.94
C SER A 292 12.87 -4.55 -1.33
N GLN A 293 11.84 -4.70 -2.16
CA GLN A 293 10.44 -4.58 -1.80
C GLN A 293 9.68 -5.85 -2.17
N TYR A 294 8.69 -6.18 -1.37
CA TYR A 294 7.73 -7.23 -1.64
C TYR A 294 6.33 -6.67 -1.44
N ASN A 295 5.57 -6.59 -2.51
CA ASN A 295 4.18 -6.15 -2.51
C ASN A 295 3.26 -7.35 -2.73
N ALA A 296 2.40 -7.62 -1.75
CA ALA A 296 1.41 -8.69 -1.82
C ALA A 296 0.02 -8.09 -2.08
N TYR A 297 -0.60 -8.48 -3.18
CA TYR A 297 -1.94 -8.09 -3.58
C TYR A 297 -2.93 -9.25 -3.36
N SER A 298 -4.22 -9.02 -3.63
CA SER A 298 -5.28 -9.99 -3.32
C SER A 298 -5.12 -11.34 -4.04
N ASP A 299 -4.53 -11.39 -5.23
CA ASP A 299 -4.38 -12.61 -6.05
C ASP A 299 -2.99 -12.76 -6.72
N THR A 300 -2.12 -11.80 -6.56
CA THR A 300 -0.76 -11.77 -7.10
C THR A 300 0.17 -11.06 -6.12
N GLY A 301 1.43 -10.98 -6.45
CA GLY A 301 2.41 -10.16 -5.76
C GLY A 301 3.62 -9.92 -6.65
N ASN A 302 4.42 -8.93 -6.30
CA ASN A 302 5.71 -8.70 -6.94
C ASN A 302 6.83 -8.56 -5.90
N PHE A 303 8.01 -8.87 -6.38
CA PHE A 303 9.26 -8.64 -5.69
C PHE A 303 10.14 -7.79 -6.59
N SER A 304 10.76 -6.77 -6.03
CA SER A 304 11.68 -5.91 -6.75
C SER A 304 12.90 -5.53 -5.91
N ILE A 305 14.02 -5.31 -6.59
CA ILE A 305 15.24 -4.71 -6.05
C ILE A 305 15.47 -3.44 -6.84
N TYR A 306 15.49 -2.30 -6.16
CA TYR A 306 15.86 -1.03 -6.73
C TYR A 306 17.28 -0.63 -6.32
N MET A 307 18.01 0.01 -7.24
CA MET A 307 19.28 0.64 -6.94
C MET A 307 19.52 1.90 -7.79
N GLY A 308 20.03 2.94 -7.13
CA GLY A 308 20.57 4.16 -7.73
C GLY A 308 22.10 4.08 -7.71
N VAL A 309 22.74 4.01 -8.87
CA VAL A 309 24.17 3.73 -9.01
C VAL A 309 24.86 4.69 -9.97
N ASP A 310 26.17 4.88 -9.82
CA ASP A 310 27.00 5.54 -10.83
C ASP A 310 26.95 4.73 -12.14
N PRO A 311 26.77 5.39 -13.32
CA PRO A 311 26.67 4.70 -14.61
C PRO A 311 27.82 3.74 -14.91
N GLN A 312 29.04 4.05 -14.46
CA GLN A 312 30.23 3.21 -14.65
C GLN A 312 30.22 1.95 -13.77
N SER A 313 29.42 1.94 -12.71
CA SER A 313 29.32 0.84 -11.74
C SER A 313 28.10 -0.04 -11.95
N LEU A 314 27.19 0.33 -12.86
CA LEU A 314 25.91 -0.33 -13.07
C LEU A 314 26.01 -1.84 -13.28
N ASP A 315 26.79 -2.28 -14.28
CA ASP A 315 26.94 -3.71 -14.62
C ASP A 315 27.56 -4.51 -13.47
N LYS A 316 28.50 -3.90 -12.74
CA LYS A 316 29.12 -4.52 -11.57
C LYS A 316 28.11 -4.67 -10.44
N ALA A 317 27.28 -3.66 -10.19
CA ALA A 317 26.25 -3.70 -9.18
C ALA A 317 25.19 -4.76 -9.50
N ILE A 318 24.67 -4.82 -10.72
CA ILE A 318 23.75 -5.86 -11.19
C ILE A 318 24.33 -7.25 -10.95
N ASN A 319 25.59 -7.48 -11.36
CA ASN A 319 26.26 -8.77 -11.15
C ASN A 319 26.41 -9.14 -9.66
N LEU A 320 26.63 -8.15 -8.79
CA LEU A 320 26.70 -8.39 -7.35
C LEU A 320 25.34 -8.74 -6.76
N VAL A 321 24.25 -8.07 -7.22
CA VAL A 321 22.88 -8.44 -6.83
C VAL A 321 22.62 -9.90 -7.17
N PHE A 322 22.85 -10.32 -8.41
CA PHE A 322 22.67 -11.73 -8.80
C PHE A 322 23.49 -12.70 -7.95
N LYS A 323 24.74 -12.34 -7.58
CA LYS A 323 25.54 -13.16 -6.67
C LYS A 323 24.94 -13.30 -5.28
N GLU A 324 24.30 -12.24 -4.76
CA GLU A 324 23.61 -12.32 -3.45
C GLU A 324 22.33 -13.16 -3.54
N LEU A 325 21.58 -13.06 -4.65
CA LEU A 325 20.43 -13.93 -4.90
C LEU A 325 20.85 -15.41 -4.99
N ASP A 326 21.89 -15.71 -5.77
CA ASP A 326 22.42 -17.08 -5.90
C ASP A 326 22.88 -17.63 -4.54
N LYS A 327 23.55 -16.83 -3.71
CA LYS A 327 23.95 -17.26 -2.35
C LYS A 327 22.75 -17.64 -1.47
N LEU A 328 21.62 -16.95 -1.60
CA LEU A 328 20.40 -17.28 -0.84
C LEU A 328 19.71 -18.53 -1.39
N LYS A 329 19.86 -18.83 -2.67
CA LYS A 329 19.35 -20.04 -3.32
C LYS A 329 20.19 -21.27 -3.01
N ASP A 330 21.54 -21.11 -2.98
CA ASP A 330 22.47 -22.24 -2.89
C ASP A 330 22.81 -22.60 -1.44
N ASN A 331 22.73 -21.64 -0.52
CA ASN A 331 23.21 -21.83 0.85
C ASN A 331 22.12 -21.56 1.88
N LYS A 332 21.81 -22.56 2.69
CA LYS A 332 20.93 -22.40 3.84
C LYS A 332 21.50 -21.40 4.84
N LEU A 333 20.63 -20.61 5.43
CA LEU A 333 21.01 -19.74 6.54
C LEU A 333 21.47 -20.56 7.74
N GLY A 334 22.62 -20.21 8.31
CA GLY A 334 23.06 -20.80 9.56
C GLY A 334 22.12 -20.43 10.73
N THR A 335 22.11 -21.25 11.78
CA THR A 335 21.20 -21.09 12.93
C THR A 335 21.24 -19.68 13.52
N ILE A 336 22.43 -19.10 13.68
CA ILE A 336 22.60 -17.74 14.23
C ILE A 336 22.06 -16.69 13.26
N GLN A 337 22.32 -16.84 11.96
CA GLN A 337 21.83 -15.90 10.94
C GLN A 337 20.31 -15.88 10.88
N LEU A 338 19.67 -17.06 10.86
CA LEU A 338 18.21 -17.17 10.86
C LEU A 338 17.60 -16.61 12.15
N SER A 339 18.19 -16.91 13.31
CA SER A 339 17.73 -16.38 14.59
C SER A 339 17.79 -14.86 14.62
N ASN A 340 18.89 -14.26 14.16
CA ASN A 340 19.05 -12.81 14.09
C ASN A 340 18.04 -12.16 13.12
N ALA A 341 17.84 -12.76 11.95
CA ALA A 341 16.88 -12.26 10.96
C ALA A 341 15.43 -12.27 11.50
N LYS A 342 15.03 -13.35 12.19
CA LYS A 342 13.72 -13.42 12.86
C LYS A 342 13.57 -12.38 13.95
N ASN A 343 14.58 -12.24 14.82
CA ASN A 343 14.54 -11.24 15.90
C ASN A 343 14.47 -9.82 15.33
N GLN A 344 15.20 -9.54 14.25
CA GLN A 344 15.15 -8.25 13.56
C GLN A 344 13.75 -7.96 13.02
N LEU A 345 13.16 -8.90 12.29
CA LEU A 345 11.80 -8.73 11.74
C LEU A 345 10.76 -8.54 12.85
N ILE A 346 10.83 -9.34 13.92
CA ILE A 346 9.92 -9.20 15.08
C ILE A 346 10.11 -7.84 15.74
N GLY A 347 11.35 -7.37 15.92
CA GLY A 347 11.63 -6.05 16.48
C GLY A 347 11.10 -4.91 15.61
N GLN A 348 11.27 -4.99 14.28
CA GLN A 348 10.74 -4.00 13.33
C GLN A 348 9.21 -3.96 13.34
N LEU A 349 8.56 -5.12 13.39
CA LEU A 349 7.09 -5.20 13.51
C LEU A 349 6.62 -4.59 14.85
N ALA A 350 7.31 -4.88 15.93
CA ALA A 350 6.96 -4.29 17.23
C ALA A 350 7.09 -2.76 17.22
N LEU A 351 8.19 -2.24 16.66
CA LEU A 351 8.41 -0.80 16.52
C LEU A 351 7.38 -0.13 15.61
N SER A 352 6.93 -0.80 14.53
CA SER A 352 5.90 -0.26 13.66
C SER A 352 4.54 -0.14 14.36
N CYS A 353 4.23 -1.00 15.31
CA CYS A 353 3.00 -0.96 16.11
C CYS A 353 2.99 0.11 17.21
N GLU A 354 4.13 0.77 17.49
CA GLU A 354 4.15 1.97 18.34
C GLU A 354 3.40 3.14 17.67
N SER A 355 3.37 3.18 16.33
CA SER A 355 2.50 4.08 15.59
C SER A 355 1.06 3.55 15.58
N SER A 356 0.19 4.12 16.42
CA SER A 356 -1.23 3.74 16.46
C SER A 356 -1.93 3.91 15.11
N LEU A 357 -1.55 4.92 14.32
CA LEU A 357 -2.08 5.11 12.97
C LEU A 357 -1.59 4.00 12.03
N GLY A 358 -0.31 3.68 12.02
CA GLY A 358 0.25 2.61 11.19
C GLY A 358 -0.38 1.25 11.51
N GLU A 359 -0.56 0.96 12.79
CA GLU A 359 -1.26 -0.25 13.25
C GLU A 359 -2.73 -0.27 12.82
N LEU A 360 -3.45 0.86 12.95
CA LEU A 360 -4.83 0.99 12.51
C LEU A 360 -4.98 0.66 11.01
N LEU A 361 -4.14 1.27 10.17
CA LEU A 361 -4.18 1.05 8.72
C LEU A 361 -3.87 -0.39 8.35
N GLY A 362 -2.86 -1.00 8.98
CA GLY A 362 -2.52 -2.41 8.80
C GLY A 362 -3.66 -3.35 9.22
N MET A 363 -4.26 -3.10 10.38
CA MET A 363 -5.41 -3.86 10.90
C MET A 363 -6.63 -3.73 9.96
N THR A 364 -6.90 -2.52 9.47
CA THR A 364 -8.03 -2.26 8.57
C THR A 364 -7.86 -2.98 7.24
N ARG A 365 -6.65 -2.97 6.68
CA ARG A 365 -6.31 -3.72 5.46
C ARG A 365 -6.44 -5.23 5.65
N SER A 366 -5.99 -5.75 6.78
CA SER A 366 -6.08 -7.18 7.08
C SER A 366 -7.52 -7.70 7.14
N ALA A 367 -8.49 -6.84 7.42
CA ALA A 367 -9.90 -7.22 7.44
C ALA A 367 -10.46 -7.65 6.06
N PHE A 368 -9.74 -7.37 4.97
CA PHE A 368 -10.09 -7.81 3.62
C PHE A 368 -9.39 -9.11 3.19
N THR A 369 -8.46 -9.62 4.01
CA THR A 369 -7.79 -10.90 3.76
C THR A 369 -8.62 -12.09 4.26
N LYS A 370 -8.32 -13.28 3.76
CA LYS A 370 -9.01 -14.52 4.19
C LYS A 370 -8.77 -14.84 5.66
N GLU A 371 -7.56 -14.57 6.15
CA GLU A 371 -7.22 -14.82 7.56
C GLU A 371 -7.82 -13.76 8.49
N GLY A 372 -8.25 -12.60 7.94
CA GLY A 372 -8.73 -11.47 8.73
C GLY A 372 -7.63 -10.83 9.57
N ILE A 373 -8.01 -10.26 10.71
CA ILE A 373 -7.07 -9.56 11.58
C ILE A 373 -6.36 -10.58 12.47
N GLU A 374 -5.06 -10.74 12.25
CA GLU A 374 -4.22 -11.63 13.04
C GLU A 374 -3.61 -10.90 14.24
N PRO A 375 -3.73 -11.45 15.45
CA PRO A 375 -3.02 -10.92 16.62
C PRO A 375 -1.50 -10.95 16.42
N MET A 376 -0.79 -9.92 16.88
CA MET A 376 0.69 -9.82 16.77
C MET A 376 1.40 -11.06 17.31
N GLN A 377 0.87 -11.68 18.37
CA GLN A 377 1.45 -12.89 18.96
C GLN A 377 1.45 -14.09 17.99
N GLU A 378 0.41 -14.26 17.20
CA GLU A 378 0.35 -15.32 16.19
C GLU A 378 1.30 -15.03 15.02
N THR A 379 1.39 -13.79 14.58
CA THR A 379 2.38 -13.37 13.59
C THR A 379 3.81 -13.65 14.08
N ILE A 380 4.13 -13.30 15.33
CA ILE A 380 5.45 -13.60 15.94
C ILE A 380 5.69 -15.11 16.00
N LYS A 381 4.69 -15.90 16.33
CA LYS A 381 4.78 -17.36 16.36
C LYS A 381 5.04 -17.95 14.98
N LYS A 382 4.36 -17.43 13.94
CA LYS A 382 4.63 -17.80 12.54
C LYS A 382 6.09 -17.49 12.17
N ILE A 383 6.59 -16.29 12.47
CA ILE A 383 7.98 -15.92 12.19
C ILE A 383 8.97 -16.83 12.94
N ARG A 384 8.72 -17.12 14.22
CA ARG A 384 9.60 -17.98 15.03
C ARG A 384 9.70 -19.42 14.49
N ASN A 385 8.61 -19.90 13.89
CA ASN A 385 8.54 -21.27 13.35
C ASN A 385 9.19 -21.42 11.98
N LEU A 386 9.52 -20.33 11.25
CA LEU A 386 10.21 -20.42 9.96
C LEU A 386 11.55 -21.16 10.08
N THR A 387 11.86 -21.97 9.11
CA THR A 387 13.11 -22.75 9.03
C THR A 387 14.04 -22.18 7.95
N SER A 388 15.29 -22.63 7.93
CA SER A 388 16.19 -22.28 6.83
C SER A 388 15.79 -22.97 5.53
N GLU A 389 15.10 -24.09 5.61
CA GLU A 389 14.50 -24.83 4.51
C GLU A 389 13.40 -24.00 3.83
N ASP A 390 12.51 -23.39 4.62
CA ASP A 390 11.45 -22.53 4.10
C ASP A 390 12.01 -21.32 3.34
N ILE A 391 13.09 -20.73 3.83
CA ILE A 391 13.71 -19.56 3.20
C ILE A 391 14.40 -19.93 1.89
N ILE A 392 15.13 -21.04 1.85
CA ILE A 392 15.82 -21.47 0.62
C ILE A 392 14.84 -21.96 -0.45
N GLU A 393 13.71 -22.57 -0.04
CA GLU A 393 12.64 -22.96 -0.95
C GLU A 393 12.07 -21.73 -1.67
N VAL A 394 11.65 -20.71 -0.90
CA VAL A 394 11.12 -19.46 -1.47
C VAL A 394 12.16 -18.72 -2.29
N ALA A 395 13.43 -18.70 -1.86
CA ALA A 395 14.49 -18.09 -2.64
C ALA A 395 14.69 -18.79 -4.00
N ASN A 396 14.59 -20.12 -4.06
CA ASN A 396 14.68 -20.85 -5.33
C ASN A 396 13.50 -20.59 -6.27
N GLU A 397 12.31 -20.41 -5.74
CA GLU A 397 11.12 -20.10 -6.55
C GLU A 397 11.15 -18.67 -7.09
N VAL A 398 11.44 -17.68 -6.22
CA VAL A 398 11.30 -16.26 -6.57
C VAL A 398 12.55 -15.71 -7.25
N PHE A 399 13.75 -16.21 -6.91
CA PHE A 399 15.02 -15.71 -7.47
C PHE A 399 15.53 -16.54 -8.66
N ASP A 400 14.65 -17.30 -9.32
CA ASP A 400 15.03 -17.93 -10.58
C ASP A 400 15.33 -16.83 -11.61
N ARG A 401 16.55 -16.88 -12.17
CA ARG A 401 17.02 -15.88 -13.15
C ARG A 401 16.13 -15.78 -14.39
N ASN A 402 15.45 -16.87 -14.76
CA ASN A 402 14.51 -16.88 -15.88
C ASN A 402 13.22 -16.09 -15.58
N ASN A 403 12.95 -15.83 -14.32
CA ASN A 403 11.75 -15.14 -13.84
C ASN A 403 12.05 -13.68 -13.42
N ILE A 404 13.32 -13.25 -13.49
CA ILE A 404 13.71 -11.89 -13.12
C ILE A 404 13.71 -11.01 -14.36
N SER A 405 12.91 -9.97 -14.31
CA SER A 405 12.89 -8.87 -15.27
C SER A 405 13.85 -7.76 -14.84
N LEU A 406 14.31 -6.97 -15.81
CA LEU A 406 15.23 -5.86 -15.59
C LEU A 406 14.74 -4.62 -16.36
N LEU A 407 14.66 -3.49 -15.66
CA LEU A 407 14.47 -2.17 -16.24
C LEU A 407 15.60 -1.25 -15.76
N VAL A 408 16.22 -0.56 -16.70
CA VAL A 408 17.34 0.35 -16.43
C VAL A 408 17.06 1.69 -17.11
N TYR A 409 17.12 2.75 -16.35
CA TYR A 409 17.31 4.11 -16.83
C TYR A 409 18.80 4.43 -16.71
N LYS A 410 19.52 4.31 -17.82
CA LYS A 410 20.97 4.51 -17.84
C LYS A 410 21.29 5.99 -17.91
N GLY A 411 21.97 6.49 -16.90
CA GLY A 411 22.52 7.85 -16.87
C GLY A 411 23.61 8.04 -17.92
N LEU A 412 23.75 9.28 -18.40
CA LEU A 412 24.77 9.68 -19.38
C LEU A 412 26.04 10.21 -18.71
#